data_9b67b6f73761caee89772268453e1fe0
#
_entry.id   9b67b6f73761caee89772268453e1fe0
#
_cell.length_a   1.000
_cell.length_b   1.000
_cell.length_c   1.000
_cell.angle_alpha   90.00
_cell.angle_beta   90.00
_cell.angle_gamma   90.00
#
_symmetry.space_group_name_H-M   'P 1'
#
loop_
_entity.id
_entity.type
_entity.pdbx_description
1 polymer ?
#
loop_
_entity_poly.entity_id
_entity_poly.type
_entity_poly.pdbx_seq_one_letter_code
_entity_poly.pdbx_strand_id
1 'polypeptide(L)'
;DKVFRAKFDIVTARAVARMQVLAELTIPFLKVNGRLIALKAAAAEEELISAEKALKTLFSQVTVNKNYKLPNGDDRNITIVSKKKETPNKYPRKAGTPNKKPL
;
A
#
# COMPACT_ATOMS: atom_id res chain seq x y z
N ASP A 1 -9.19 7.41 -11.19
CA ASP A 1 -9.24 8.24 -12.38
C ASP A 1 -8.23 7.74 -13.41
N LYS A 2 -8.69 7.53 -14.63
CA LYS A 2 -7.85 7.00 -15.70
C LYS A 2 -6.68 7.90 -16.05
N VAL A 3 -6.83 9.21 -15.86
CA VAL A 3 -5.78 10.19 -16.17
C VAL A 3 -4.52 9.95 -15.34
N PHE A 4 -4.70 9.54 -14.09
CA PHE A 4 -3.57 9.33 -13.17
C PHE A 4 -3.20 7.87 -13.00
N ARG A 5 -3.94 6.96 -13.66
CA ARG A 5 -3.67 5.53 -13.53
C ARG A 5 -2.30 5.19 -14.12
N ALA A 6 -1.51 4.44 -13.35
CA ALA A 6 -0.18 3.97 -13.75
C ALA A 6 0.73 5.10 -14.25
N LYS A 7 0.70 6.25 -13.57
CA LYS A 7 1.49 7.42 -13.97
C LYS A 7 2.64 7.75 -13.01
N PHE A 8 2.63 7.21 -11.81
CA PHE A 8 3.58 7.62 -10.78
C PHE A 8 4.62 6.54 -10.50
N ASP A 9 5.85 6.96 -10.29
CA ASP A 9 6.94 6.07 -9.89
C ASP A 9 6.89 5.76 -8.41
N ILE A 10 6.47 6.73 -7.60
CA ILE A 10 6.41 6.63 -6.15
C ILE A 10 5.15 7.31 -5.65
N VAL A 11 4.46 6.62 -4.74
CA VAL A 11 3.38 7.20 -3.96
C VAL A 11 3.75 7.03 -2.49
N THR A 12 3.68 8.12 -1.73
CA THR A 12 3.90 8.07 -0.29
C THR A 12 2.60 8.32 0.44
N ALA A 13 2.42 7.65 1.56
CA ALA A 13 1.20 7.82 2.35
C ALA A 13 1.51 7.61 3.84
N ARG A 14 0.80 8.38 4.67
CA ARG A 14 0.71 8.06 6.08
C ARG A 14 -0.35 6.99 6.22
N ALA A 15 0.02 5.88 6.84
CA ALA A 15 -0.89 4.74 6.94
C ALA A 15 -1.85 4.94 8.10
N VAL A 16 -2.95 5.65 7.82
CA VAL A 16 -4.06 5.82 8.77
C VAL A 16 -5.17 4.82 8.50
N ALA A 17 -5.10 4.09 7.38
CA ALA A 17 -6.03 3.04 7.01
C ALA A 17 -5.32 1.69 7.03
N ARG A 18 -6.10 0.61 7.03
CA ARG A 18 -5.51 -0.73 6.92
C ARG A 18 -4.73 -0.86 5.61
N MET A 19 -3.66 -1.64 5.62
CA MET A 19 -2.79 -1.77 4.45
C MET A 19 -3.54 -2.26 3.21
N GLN A 20 -4.46 -3.21 3.34
CA GLN A 20 -5.23 -3.70 2.20
C GLN A 20 -6.11 -2.61 1.57
N VAL A 21 -6.62 -1.68 2.38
CA VAL A 21 -7.39 -0.53 1.87
C VAL A 21 -6.46 0.46 1.18
N LEU A 22 -5.36 0.80 1.86
CA LEU A 22 -4.37 1.74 1.33
C LEU A 22 -3.79 1.23 0.00
N ALA A 23 -3.50 -0.06 -0.07
CA ALA A 23 -2.94 -0.66 -1.29
C ALA A 23 -3.90 -0.52 -2.47
N GLU A 24 -5.18 -0.81 -2.27
CA GLU A 24 -6.15 -0.67 -3.35
C GLU A 24 -6.31 0.78 -3.81
N LEU A 25 -6.18 1.72 -2.89
CA LEU A 25 -6.34 3.14 -3.20
C LEU A 25 -5.11 3.77 -3.85
N THR A 26 -3.93 3.14 -3.74
CA THR A 26 -2.67 3.74 -4.19
C THR A 26 -1.99 2.99 -5.33
N ILE A 27 -1.93 1.67 -5.26
CA ILE A 27 -1.20 0.86 -6.23
C ILE A 27 -1.68 1.07 -7.68
N PRO A 28 -2.98 1.23 -7.95
CA PRO A 28 -3.42 1.49 -9.34
C PRO A 28 -2.78 2.71 -9.98
N PHE A 29 -2.34 3.68 -9.19
CA PHE A 29 -1.70 4.89 -9.70
C PHE A 29 -0.21 4.70 -9.99
N LEU A 30 0.39 3.62 -9.51
CA LEU A 30 1.80 3.34 -9.73
C LEU A 30 2.05 2.74 -11.11
N LYS A 31 3.19 3.10 -11.70
CA LYS A 31 3.73 2.36 -12.83
C LYS A 31 4.21 1.00 -12.36
N VAL A 32 4.33 0.05 -13.28
CA VAL A 32 5.02 -1.21 -12.98
C VAL A 32 6.44 -0.88 -12.52
N ASN A 33 6.89 -1.54 -11.47
CA ASN A 33 8.13 -1.27 -10.75
C ASN A 33 8.10 0.00 -9.90
N GLY A 34 6.97 0.71 -9.87
CA GLY A 34 6.77 1.81 -8.94
C GLY A 34 6.59 1.30 -7.51
N ARG A 35 6.67 2.20 -6.54
CA ARG A 35 6.65 1.85 -5.12
C ARG A 35 5.69 2.70 -4.31
N LEU A 36 4.97 2.03 -3.43
CA LEU A 36 4.22 2.68 -2.37
C LEU A 36 5.10 2.70 -1.13
N ILE A 37 5.30 3.88 -0.55
CA ILE A 37 6.03 4.04 0.70
C ILE A 37 5.02 4.42 1.76
N ALA A 38 4.73 3.49 2.66
CA ALA A 38 3.77 3.70 3.74
C ALA A 38 4.49 3.96 5.05
N LEU A 39 4.19 5.10 5.66
CA LEU A 39 4.77 5.51 6.93
C LEU A 39 3.75 5.26 8.03
N LYS A 40 4.10 4.42 8.99
CA LYS A 40 3.19 3.99 10.06
C LYS A 40 3.71 4.39 11.43
N ALA A 41 2.78 4.55 12.39
CA ALA A 41 3.15 4.87 13.77
C ALA A 41 3.88 3.71 14.43
N ALA A 42 3.48 2.46 14.13
CA ALA A 42 4.13 1.26 14.65
C ALA A 42 3.95 0.11 13.68
N ALA A 43 4.87 -0.86 13.74
CA ALA A 43 4.74 -2.06 12.93
C ALA A 43 3.60 -2.93 13.44
N ALA A 44 2.80 -3.44 12.52
CA ALA A 44 1.78 -4.43 12.81
C ALA A 44 1.98 -5.58 11.83
N GLU A 45 2.75 -6.58 12.24
CA GLU A 45 2.99 -7.74 11.38
C GLU A 45 1.69 -8.43 10.99
N GLU A 46 0.73 -8.48 11.91
CA GLU A 46 -0.59 -9.03 11.63
C GLU A 46 -1.28 -8.30 10.49
N GLU A 47 -1.11 -6.99 10.43
CA GLU A 47 -1.67 -6.18 9.35
C GLU A 47 -1.06 -6.55 8.01
N LEU A 48 0.25 -6.77 7.95
CA LEU A 48 0.92 -7.19 6.73
C LEU A 48 0.48 -8.58 6.29
N ILE A 49 0.32 -9.50 7.23
CA ILE A 49 -0.18 -10.84 6.95
C ILE A 49 -1.60 -10.75 6.37
N SER A 50 -2.45 -9.95 6.99
CA SER A 50 -3.81 -9.73 6.52
C SER A 50 -3.87 -9.08 5.14
N ALA A 51 -2.88 -8.26 4.81
CA ALA A 51 -2.82 -7.57 3.55
C ALA A 51 -2.20 -8.41 2.42
N GLU A 52 -1.59 -9.55 2.73
CA GLU A 52 -0.88 -10.35 1.73
C GLU A 52 -1.75 -10.71 0.54
N LYS A 53 -2.99 -11.13 0.80
CA LYS A 53 -3.93 -11.47 -0.26
C LYS A 53 -4.23 -10.26 -1.15
N ALA A 54 -4.43 -9.09 -0.53
CA ALA A 54 -4.70 -7.87 -1.27
C ALA A 54 -3.53 -7.50 -2.16
N LEU A 55 -2.30 -7.59 -1.62
CA LEU A 55 -1.11 -7.26 -2.39
C LEU A 55 -0.92 -8.22 -3.57
N LYS A 56 -1.16 -9.50 -3.37
CA LYS A 56 -1.09 -10.48 -4.46
C LYS A 56 -2.13 -10.17 -5.54
N THR A 57 -3.34 -9.83 -5.13
CA THR A 57 -4.42 -9.46 -6.05
C THR A 57 -4.04 -8.25 -6.90
N LEU A 58 -3.28 -7.33 -6.33
CA LEU A 58 -2.80 -6.13 -7.00
C LEU A 58 -1.42 -6.32 -7.66
N PHE A 59 -0.93 -7.56 -7.74
CA PHE A 59 0.37 -7.92 -8.31
C PHE A 59 1.50 -7.13 -7.69
N SER A 60 1.50 -7.01 -6.37
CA SER A 60 2.47 -6.23 -5.61
C SER A 60 3.02 -7.05 -4.46
N GLN A 61 4.14 -6.59 -3.91
CA GLN A 61 4.86 -7.33 -2.88
C GLN A 61 5.59 -6.36 -1.95
N VAL A 62 5.60 -6.68 -0.66
CA VAL A 62 6.40 -5.93 0.31
C VAL A 62 7.86 -6.21 0.04
N THR A 63 8.65 -5.15 -0.19
CA THR A 63 10.08 -5.27 -0.42
C THR A 63 10.91 -4.74 0.76
N VAL A 64 10.34 -3.86 1.57
CA VAL A 64 10.98 -3.36 2.79
C VAL A 64 9.93 -3.24 3.88
N ASN A 65 10.28 -3.69 5.08
CA ASN A 65 9.47 -3.49 6.27
C ASN A 65 10.45 -3.25 7.42
N LYS A 66 10.62 -2.00 7.81
CA LYS A 66 11.61 -1.63 8.79
C LYS A 66 11.03 -0.81 9.92
N ASN A 67 11.34 -1.24 11.15
CA ASN A 67 10.99 -0.50 12.37
C ASN A 67 12.15 0.39 12.77
N TYR A 68 11.83 1.56 13.29
CA TYR A 68 12.83 2.47 13.82
C TYR A 68 12.22 3.30 14.96
N LYS A 69 13.09 3.93 15.75
CA LYS A 69 12.67 4.79 16.85
C LYS A 69 12.99 6.24 16.53
N LEU A 70 12.06 7.12 16.87
CA LEU A 70 12.31 8.56 16.84
C LEU A 70 13.17 8.95 18.04
N PRO A 71 13.83 10.13 17.99
CA PRO A 71 14.63 10.60 19.14
C PRO A 71 13.86 10.64 20.47
N ASN A 72 12.54 10.84 20.43
CA ASN A 72 11.70 10.85 21.63
C ASN A 72 11.33 9.45 22.13
N GLY A 73 11.78 8.38 21.44
CA GLY A 73 11.51 7.00 21.83
C GLY A 73 10.30 6.37 21.16
N ASP A 74 9.51 7.13 20.38
CA ASP A 74 8.34 6.59 19.70
C ASP A 74 8.75 5.61 18.61
N ASP A 75 8.01 4.51 18.52
CA ASP A 75 8.20 3.54 17.45
C ASP A 75 7.56 4.01 16.16
N ARG A 76 8.24 3.76 15.05
CA ARG A 76 7.75 4.05 13.70
C ARG A 76 8.10 2.90 12.78
N ASN A 77 7.37 2.82 11.69
CA ASN A 77 7.59 1.78 10.68
C ASN A 77 7.55 2.40 9.29
N ILE A 78 8.43 1.93 8.43
CA ILE A 78 8.37 2.22 7.01
C ILE A 78 8.18 0.88 6.27
N THR A 79 7.13 0.81 5.46
CA THR A 79 6.84 -0.35 4.62
C THR A 79 6.83 0.09 3.18
N ILE A 80 7.62 -0.59 2.35
CA ILE A 80 7.68 -0.30 0.92
C ILE A 80 7.09 -1.48 0.17
N VAL A 81 6.13 -1.18 -0.70
CA VAL A 81 5.45 -2.16 -1.55
C VAL A 81 5.80 -1.84 -2.99
N SER A 82 6.31 -2.84 -3.70
CA SER A 82 6.67 -2.70 -5.11
C SER A 82 5.62 -3.34 -6.00
N LYS A 83 5.21 -2.61 -7.03
CA LYS A 83 4.26 -3.10 -8.03
C LYS A 83 5.00 -3.91 -9.08
N LYS A 84 4.59 -5.16 -9.28
CA LYS A 84 5.28 -6.09 -10.18
C LYS A 84 4.65 -6.20 -11.56
N LYS A 85 3.33 -6.06 -11.65
CA LYS A 85 2.57 -6.13 -12.90
C LYS A 85 1.47 -5.09 -12.88
N GLU A 86 0.90 -4.82 -14.05
CA GLU A 86 -0.22 -3.88 -14.13
C GLU A 86 -1.40 -4.32 -13.29
N THR A 87 -2.01 -3.36 -12.62
CA THR A 87 -3.19 -3.61 -11.77
C THR A 87 -4.38 -3.96 -12.66
N PRO A 88 -5.15 -5.01 -12.30
CA PRO A 88 -6.38 -5.33 -13.05
C PRO A 88 -7.32 -4.12 -13.13
N ASN A 89 -8.01 -3.96 -14.26
CA ASN A 89 -8.84 -2.79 -14.54
C ASN A 89 -9.97 -2.57 -13.54
N LYS A 90 -10.40 -3.60 -12.83
CA LYS A 90 -11.48 -3.49 -11.83
C LYS A 90 -11.03 -2.78 -10.55
N TYR A 91 -9.75 -2.53 -10.38
CA TYR A 91 -9.22 -1.84 -9.20
C TYR A 91 -8.74 -0.43 -9.56
N PRO A 92 -8.92 0.59 -8.70
CA PRO A 92 -9.64 0.49 -7.44
C PRO A 92 -11.14 0.32 -7.67
N ARG A 93 -11.79 -0.38 -6.75
CA ARG A 93 -13.23 -0.53 -6.78
C ARG A 93 -13.90 0.81 -6.45
N LYS A 94 -15.21 0.88 -6.63
CA LYS A 94 -15.99 2.09 -6.37
C LYS A 94 -15.67 2.70 -5.00
N ALA A 95 -15.65 4.02 -4.92
CA ALA A 95 -15.35 4.75 -3.68
C ALA A 95 -16.17 4.22 -2.50
N GLY A 96 -15.49 4.01 -1.37
CA GLY A 96 -16.07 3.45 -0.16
C GLY A 96 -16.02 1.92 -0.09
N THR A 97 -15.98 1.22 -1.21
CA THR A 97 -15.93 -0.24 -1.23
C THR A 97 -14.65 -0.79 -0.60
N PRO A 98 -13.45 -0.24 -0.88
CA PRO A 98 -12.23 -0.76 -0.26
C PRO A 98 -12.27 -0.74 1.26
N ASN A 99 -12.87 0.28 1.85
CA ASN A 99 -12.95 0.39 3.30
C ASN A 99 -14.01 -0.53 3.89
N LYS A 100 -15.13 -0.71 3.20
CA LYS A 100 -16.21 -1.57 3.66
C LYS A 100 -15.88 -3.05 3.48
N LYS A 101 -15.26 -3.40 2.36
CA LYS A 101 -14.92 -4.79 2.01
C LYS A 101 -13.48 -4.86 1.53
N PRO A 102 -12.50 -4.78 2.43
CA PRO A 102 -11.09 -4.84 2.03
C PRO A 102 -10.77 -6.14 1.28
N LEU A 103 -9.80 -6.05 0.40
CA LEU A 103 -9.36 -7.21 -0.39
C LEU A 103 -8.81 -8.36 0.46
#